data_9808d557db022a99b405b16e59a09b25
#
_entry.id   9808d557db022a99b405b16e59a09b25
#
_cell.length_a   1.000
_cell.length_b   1.000
_cell.length_c   1.000
_cell.angle_alpha   90.00
_cell.angle_beta   90.00
_cell.angle_gamma   90.00
#
_symmetry.space_group_name_H-M   'P 1'
#
loop_
_entity.id
_entity.type
_entity.pdbx_description
1 polymer ?
#
loop_
_entity_poly.entity_id
_entity_poly.type
_entity_poly.pdbx_seq_one_letter_code
_entity_poly.pdbx_strand_id
1 'polypeptide(L)'
;MERIWLNHYPQGIPAEVDLDEFASLKDVLLRSCERFGALPAYSNMGASISYTQLDRLSRDFAAYLQKSLGLQKGDRVAIMMPNLLQYPVALFGILRAGMVVVNVNPQYTVPELEHQLKDSGAVAIVVLENFAHTLQEVLERNLTLSPAVITTEVGDMFPMVKEIITNVAVKYLKHMVPKWKIAGAIAFNAAFRAGS
;
A
#
# COMPACT_ATOMS: atom_id res chain seq x y z
N MET A 1 20.30 -0.27 -34.85
CA MET A 1 19.53 0.96 -34.68
C MET A 1 20.33 1.87 -33.78
N GLU A 2 20.57 3.12 -34.18
CA GLU A 2 21.36 4.07 -33.38
C GLU A 2 20.57 4.46 -32.11
N ARG A 3 21.24 4.45 -30.95
CA ARG A 3 20.62 4.74 -29.64
C ARG A 3 20.67 6.23 -29.33
N ILE A 4 19.96 7.04 -30.12
CA ILE A 4 20.00 8.52 -30.06
C ILE A 4 19.62 9.09 -28.68
N TRP A 5 18.83 8.38 -27.88
CA TRP A 5 18.43 8.80 -26.51
C TRP A 5 19.62 8.88 -25.55
N LEU A 6 20.71 8.14 -25.77
CA LEU A 6 21.91 8.18 -24.92
C LEU A 6 22.61 9.55 -24.94
N ASN A 7 22.44 10.31 -26.03
CA ASN A 7 22.98 11.67 -26.15
C ASN A 7 22.31 12.67 -25.18
N HIS A 8 21.14 12.30 -24.61
CA HIS A 8 20.38 13.12 -23.68
C HIS A 8 20.47 12.65 -22.23
N TYR A 9 21.27 11.63 -21.96
CA TYR A 9 21.47 11.17 -20.59
C TYR A 9 22.35 12.17 -19.81
N PRO A 10 21.98 12.50 -18.56
CA PRO A 10 22.85 13.29 -17.69
C PRO A 10 24.20 12.60 -17.48
N GLN A 11 25.24 13.40 -17.23
CA GLN A 11 26.57 12.87 -16.93
C GLN A 11 26.51 11.92 -15.70
N GLY A 12 27.12 10.75 -15.81
CA GLY A 12 27.17 9.73 -14.75
C GLY A 12 26.01 8.74 -14.74
N ILE A 13 25.04 8.89 -15.66
CA ILE A 13 23.99 7.88 -15.84
C ILE A 13 24.50 6.82 -16.82
N PRO A 14 24.54 5.52 -16.42
CA PRO A 14 24.97 4.45 -17.31
C PRO A 14 24.00 4.24 -18.47
N ALA A 15 24.51 3.81 -19.62
CA ALA A 15 23.69 3.52 -20.79
C ALA A 15 22.76 2.31 -20.61
N GLU A 16 23.11 1.41 -19.71
CA GLU A 16 22.36 0.18 -19.41
C GLU A 16 22.30 0.00 -17.90
N VAL A 17 21.20 -0.61 -17.45
CA VAL A 17 21.00 -0.96 -16.03
C VAL A 17 21.68 -2.30 -15.76
N ASP A 18 22.45 -2.37 -14.68
CA ASP A 18 22.96 -3.63 -14.16
C ASP A 18 21.80 -4.40 -13.48
N LEU A 19 21.39 -5.49 -14.11
CA LEU A 19 20.27 -6.31 -13.63
C LEU A 19 20.64 -7.15 -12.41
N ASP A 20 21.93 -7.32 -12.13
CA ASP A 20 22.45 -8.13 -11.02
C ASP A 20 22.79 -7.28 -9.79
N GLU A 21 22.66 -5.94 -9.87
CA GLU A 21 22.95 -5.04 -8.75
C GLU A 21 22.09 -5.32 -7.52
N PHE A 22 20.80 -5.68 -7.74
CA PHE A 22 19.84 -5.95 -6.67
C PHE A 22 19.15 -7.30 -6.87
N ALA A 23 19.14 -8.12 -5.84
CA ALA A 23 18.49 -9.44 -5.89
C ALA A 23 16.95 -9.36 -5.94
N SER A 24 16.36 -8.26 -5.48
CA SER A 24 14.90 -8.05 -5.45
C SER A 24 14.54 -6.61 -5.08
N LEU A 25 13.26 -6.22 -5.27
CA LEU A 25 12.74 -4.94 -4.77
C LEU A 25 12.86 -4.80 -3.24
N LYS A 26 12.80 -5.92 -2.51
CA LYS A 26 13.07 -5.91 -1.08
C LYS A 26 14.53 -5.52 -0.79
N ASP A 27 15.49 -6.01 -1.57
CA ASP A 27 16.90 -5.65 -1.42
C ASP A 27 17.15 -4.17 -1.73
N VAL A 28 16.51 -3.64 -2.79
CA VAL A 28 16.51 -2.19 -3.08
C VAL A 28 16.03 -1.38 -1.87
N LEU A 29 14.91 -1.78 -1.26
CA LEU A 29 14.39 -1.10 -0.07
C LEU A 29 15.39 -1.14 1.08
N LEU A 30 15.91 -2.32 1.43
CA LEU A 30 16.79 -2.50 2.58
C LEU A 30 18.07 -1.68 2.45
N ARG A 31 18.74 -1.75 1.30
CA ARG A 31 19.94 -0.95 1.03
C ARG A 31 19.65 0.55 1.03
N SER A 32 18.49 0.96 0.50
CA SER A 32 18.08 2.36 0.52
C SER A 32 17.80 2.86 1.95
N CYS A 33 17.15 2.04 2.78
CA CYS A 33 16.88 2.39 4.18
C CYS A 33 18.19 2.48 5.00
N GLU A 34 19.15 1.59 4.75
CA GLU A 34 20.47 1.62 5.37
C GLU A 34 21.24 2.87 4.95
N ARG A 35 21.27 3.17 3.65
CA ARG A 35 22.04 4.27 3.09
C ARG A 35 21.49 5.64 3.41
N PHE A 36 20.17 5.81 3.39
CA PHE A 36 19.51 7.12 3.46
C PHE A 36 18.74 7.39 4.76
N GLY A 37 18.60 6.41 5.64
CA GLY A 37 18.02 6.43 7.00
C GLY A 37 17.13 7.61 7.36
N ALA A 38 17.73 8.72 7.83
CA ALA A 38 17.00 9.88 8.32
C ALA A 38 16.39 10.78 7.22
N LEU A 39 16.78 10.59 5.95
CA LEU A 39 16.24 11.39 4.86
C LEU A 39 14.76 11.09 4.61
N PRO A 40 13.96 12.06 4.12
CA PRO A 40 12.60 11.80 3.69
C PRO A 40 12.57 10.79 2.53
N ALA A 41 11.80 9.70 2.68
CA ALA A 41 11.58 8.73 1.61
C ALA A 41 10.36 9.10 0.78
N TYR A 42 9.27 9.48 1.44
CA TYR A 42 8.01 9.87 0.79
C TYR A 42 7.40 11.06 1.49
N SER A 43 6.79 11.95 0.70
CA SER A 43 6.08 13.13 1.19
C SER A 43 4.71 13.26 0.53
N ASN A 44 3.69 13.58 1.31
CA ASN A 44 2.34 13.81 0.82
C ASN A 44 1.63 14.84 1.70
N MET A 45 0.97 15.81 1.09
CA MET A 45 0.20 16.86 1.78
C MET A 45 0.97 17.53 2.94
N GLY A 46 2.29 17.75 2.79
CA GLY A 46 3.14 18.37 3.81
C GLY A 46 3.41 17.50 5.06
N ALA A 47 3.22 16.19 4.96
CA ALA A 47 3.75 15.19 5.88
C ALA A 47 4.77 14.32 5.14
N SER A 48 5.73 13.75 5.86
CA SER A 48 6.77 12.91 5.28
C SER A 48 7.05 11.72 6.19
N ILE A 49 7.46 10.61 5.59
CA ILE A 49 8.06 9.47 6.28
C ILE A 49 9.51 9.33 5.84
N SER A 50 10.43 9.10 6.79
CA SER A 50 11.83 8.83 6.50
C SER A 50 12.04 7.38 6.04
N TYR A 51 13.21 7.08 5.47
CA TYR A 51 13.59 5.71 5.14
C TYR A 51 13.60 4.80 6.38
N THR A 52 14.07 5.29 7.54
CA THR A 52 14.01 4.54 8.80
C THR A 52 12.58 4.24 9.23
N GLN A 53 11.67 5.20 9.09
CA GLN A 53 10.26 4.99 9.39
C GLN A 53 9.62 3.99 8.41
N LEU A 54 9.93 4.11 7.12
CA LEU A 54 9.45 3.18 6.09
C LEU A 54 9.94 1.75 6.38
N ASP A 55 11.21 1.59 6.77
CA ASP A 55 11.76 0.29 7.16
C ASP A 55 10.97 -0.33 8.30
N ARG A 56 10.79 0.40 9.40
CA ARG A 56 10.06 -0.07 10.57
C ARG A 56 8.61 -0.43 10.23
N LEU A 57 7.86 0.52 9.63
CA LEU A 57 6.44 0.34 9.35
C LEU A 57 6.17 -0.79 8.35
N SER A 58 6.99 -0.91 7.30
CA SER A 58 6.84 -2.02 6.36
C SER A 58 7.19 -3.39 6.97
N ARG A 59 8.10 -3.44 7.96
CA ARG A 59 8.41 -4.65 8.73
C ARG A 59 7.24 -5.04 9.63
N ASP A 60 6.70 -4.07 10.38
CA ASP A 60 5.57 -4.30 11.28
C ASP A 60 4.34 -4.77 10.48
N PHE A 61 4.09 -4.15 9.31
CA PHE A 61 3.01 -4.58 8.42
C PHE A 61 3.24 -6.00 7.85
N ALA A 62 4.47 -6.33 7.43
CA ALA A 62 4.82 -7.68 7.00
C ALA A 62 4.58 -8.72 8.10
N ALA A 63 4.98 -8.41 9.34
CA ALA A 63 4.75 -9.29 10.48
C ALA A 63 3.26 -9.49 10.77
N TYR A 64 2.44 -8.45 10.65
CA TYR A 64 0.98 -8.55 10.76
C TYR A 64 0.39 -9.49 9.70
N LEU A 65 0.76 -9.33 8.43
CA LEU A 65 0.28 -10.19 7.36
C LEU A 65 0.63 -11.67 7.60
N GLN A 66 1.85 -11.94 8.06
CA GLN A 66 2.32 -13.31 8.29
C GLN A 66 1.78 -13.92 9.57
N LYS A 67 1.84 -13.18 10.71
CA LYS A 67 1.54 -13.74 12.03
C LYS A 67 0.07 -13.64 12.42
N SER A 68 -0.56 -12.48 12.15
CA SER A 68 -1.93 -12.21 12.55
C SER A 68 -2.94 -12.70 11.53
N LEU A 69 -2.67 -12.51 10.24
CA LEU A 69 -3.52 -13.00 9.16
C LEU A 69 -3.14 -14.40 8.68
N GLY A 70 -1.98 -14.93 9.07
CA GLY A 70 -1.52 -16.26 8.68
C GLY A 70 -1.21 -16.43 7.20
N LEU A 71 -1.00 -15.32 6.45
CA LEU A 71 -0.75 -15.35 5.03
C LEU A 71 0.64 -15.94 4.72
N GLN A 72 0.74 -16.62 3.59
CA GLN A 72 1.92 -17.36 3.19
C GLN A 72 2.67 -16.68 2.05
N LYS A 73 3.93 -17.07 1.85
CA LYS A 73 4.72 -16.64 0.69
C LYS A 73 3.99 -16.98 -0.62
N GLY A 74 3.88 -16.01 -1.51
CA GLY A 74 3.19 -16.14 -2.79
C GLY A 74 1.70 -15.76 -2.74
N ASP A 75 1.13 -15.55 -1.57
CA ASP A 75 -0.22 -15.00 -1.44
C ASP A 75 -0.30 -13.61 -2.07
N ARG A 76 -1.44 -13.28 -2.65
CA ARG A 76 -1.67 -12.03 -3.33
C ARG A 76 -2.45 -11.09 -2.42
N VAL A 77 -1.91 -9.87 -2.24
CA VAL A 77 -2.53 -8.82 -1.43
C VAL A 77 -2.80 -7.61 -2.31
N ALA A 78 -4.07 -7.23 -2.39
CA ALA A 78 -4.51 -6.08 -3.16
C ALA A 78 -4.28 -4.77 -2.42
N ILE A 79 -3.95 -3.69 -3.16
CA ILE A 79 -3.84 -2.32 -2.65
C ILE A 79 -4.75 -1.43 -3.49
N MET A 80 -5.82 -0.89 -2.89
CA MET A 80 -6.80 -0.02 -3.53
C MET A 80 -6.80 1.36 -2.88
N MET A 81 -5.83 2.18 -3.24
CA MET A 81 -5.70 3.57 -2.78
C MET A 81 -4.90 4.40 -3.78
N PRO A 82 -5.06 5.74 -3.79
CA PRO A 82 -4.18 6.64 -4.54
C PRO A 82 -2.80 6.75 -3.87
N ASN A 83 -1.94 7.63 -4.41
CA ASN A 83 -0.60 7.88 -3.88
C ASN A 83 -0.65 8.59 -2.52
N LEU A 84 -0.78 7.81 -1.46
CA LEU A 84 -0.73 8.22 -0.05
C LEU A 84 0.54 7.68 0.61
N LEU A 85 0.87 8.17 1.83
CA LEU A 85 2.02 7.66 2.58
C LEU A 85 1.87 6.18 2.98
N GLN A 86 0.64 5.70 3.12
CA GLN A 86 0.33 4.30 3.40
C GLN A 86 0.68 3.36 2.25
N TYR A 87 0.62 3.86 1.00
CA TYR A 87 0.88 3.03 -0.16
C TYR A 87 2.28 2.39 -0.16
N PRO A 88 3.39 3.14 -0.03
CA PRO A 88 4.72 2.52 0.02
C PRO A 88 4.92 1.61 1.24
N VAL A 89 4.28 1.90 2.37
CA VAL A 89 4.34 1.03 3.56
C VAL A 89 3.66 -0.30 3.29
N ALA A 90 2.46 -0.30 2.70
CA ALA A 90 1.75 -1.50 2.30
C ALA A 90 2.51 -2.28 1.23
N LEU A 91 2.94 -1.61 0.14
CA LEU A 91 3.71 -2.19 -0.95
C LEU A 91 4.93 -2.97 -0.42
N PHE A 92 5.79 -2.28 0.31
CA PHE A 92 7.03 -2.89 0.80
C PHE A 92 6.80 -3.90 1.94
N GLY A 93 5.75 -3.74 2.73
CA GLY A 93 5.35 -4.74 3.72
C GLY A 93 4.95 -6.06 3.07
N ILE A 94 4.12 -6.02 2.02
CA ILE A 94 3.72 -7.18 1.23
C ILE A 94 4.94 -7.87 0.60
N LEU A 95 5.82 -7.09 -0.06
CA LEU A 95 7.03 -7.62 -0.68
C LEU A 95 8.01 -8.22 0.35
N ARG A 96 8.15 -7.60 1.54
CA ARG A 96 8.96 -8.13 2.65
C ARG A 96 8.43 -9.47 3.17
N ALA A 97 7.13 -9.62 3.21
CA ALA A 97 6.48 -10.86 3.61
C ALA A 97 6.62 -11.99 2.57
N GLY A 98 7.21 -11.70 1.40
CA GLY A 98 7.34 -12.65 0.29
C GLY A 98 6.06 -12.85 -0.49
N MET A 99 5.12 -11.92 -0.38
CA MET A 99 3.81 -11.95 -1.03
C MET A 99 3.82 -11.15 -2.33
N VAL A 100 2.74 -11.26 -3.10
CA VAL A 100 2.55 -10.59 -4.39
C VAL A 100 1.65 -9.39 -4.21
N VAL A 101 2.08 -8.23 -4.70
CA VAL A 101 1.27 -7.00 -4.71
C VAL A 101 0.33 -7.02 -5.92
N VAL A 102 -0.96 -6.77 -5.69
CA VAL A 102 -1.96 -6.54 -6.72
C VAL A 102 -2.43 -5.09 -6.64
N ASN A 103 -1.97 -4.25 -7.57
CA ASN A 103 -2.42 -2.86 -7.62
C ASN A 103 -3.82 -2.76 -8.21
N VAL A 104 -4.72 -2.12 -7.49
CA VAL A 104 -6.12 -1.93 -7.87
C VAL A 104 -6.38 -0.44 -8.10
N ASN A 105 -6.96 -0.10 -9.25
CA ASN A 105 -7.39 1.27 -9.49
C ASN A 105 -8.51 1.65 -8.50
N PRO A 106 -8.33 2.68 -7.66
CA PRO A 106 -9.33 3.08 -6.69
C PRO A 106 -10.65 3.59 -7.32
N GLN A 107 -10.64 3.92 -8.61
CA GLN A 107 -11.81 4.39 -9.35
C GLN A 107 -12.57 3.27 -10.06
N TYR A 108 -12.20 2.02 -9.86
CA TYR A 108 -12.92 0.90 -10.44
C TYR A 108 -14.38 0.86 -9.99
N THR A 109 -15.24 0.56 -10.93
CA THR A 109 -16.64 0.19 -10.68
C THR A 109 -16.73 -1.18 -10.00
N VAL A 110 -17.87 -1.49 -9.42
CA VAL A 110 -18.11 -2.79 -8.75
C VAL A 110 -17.78 -3.99 -9.66
N PRO A 111 -18.23 -4.05 -10.94
CA PRO A 111 -17.88 -5.17 -11.82
C PRO A 111 -16.38 -5.28 -12.12
N GLU A 112 -15.68 -4.15 -12.31
CA GLU A 112 -14.23 -4.13 -12.56
C GLU A 112 -13.44 -4.62 -11.35
N LEU A 113 -13.80 -4.14 -10.15
CA LEU A 113 -13.17 -4.58 -8.91
C LEU A 113 -13.44 -6.08 -8.64
N GLU A 114 -14.67 -6.54 -8.86
CA GLU A 114 -15.01 -7.95 -8.73
C GLU A 114 -14.18 -8.82 -9.68
N HIS A 115 -14.08 -8.40 -10.95
CA HIS A 115 -13.26 -9.10 -11.94
C HIS A 115 -11.79 -9.20 -11.49
N GLN A 116 -11.19 -8.07 -11.07
CA GLN A 116 -9.80 -8.07 -10.67
C GLN A 116 -9.52 -8.91 -9.42
N LEU A 117 -10.41 -8.88 -8.41
CA LEU A 117 -10.25 -9.69 -7.21
C LEU A 117 -10.39 -11.19 -7.51
N LYS A 118 -11.28 -11.57 -8.42
CA LYS A 118 -11.43 -12.96 -8.89
C LYS A 118 -10.21 -13.42 -9.68
N ASP A 119 -9.80 -12.63 -10.66
CA ASP A 119 -8.70 -12.97 -11.56
C ASP A 119 -7.36 -13.06 -10.81
N SER A 120 -7.07 -12.09 -9.96
CA SER A 120 -5.86 -12.11 -9.15
C SER A 120 -5.88 -13.16 -8.04
N GLY A 121 -7.06 -13.54 -7.55
CA GLY A 121 -7.22 -14.40 -6.38
C GLY A 121 -6.61 -13.77 -5.12
N ALA A 122 -6.73 -12.44 -4.94
CA ALA A 122 -6.21 -11.75 -3.77
C ALA A 122 -6.91 -12.23 -2.49
N VAL A 123 -6.12 -12.63 -1.49
CA VAL A 123 -6.59 -13.14 -0.19
C VAL A 123 -6.69 -12.06 0.88
N ALA A 124 -6.14 -10.89 0.62
CA ALA A 124 -6.31 -9.70 1.46
C ALA A 124 -6.33 -8.45 0.57
N ILE A 125 -6.92 -7.37 1.10
CA ILE A 125 -6.97 -6.07 0.43
C ILE A 125 -6.75 -4.94 1.45
N VAL A 126 -5.87 -4.00 1.10
CA VAL A 126 -5.71 -2.71 1.78
C VAL A 126 -6.48 -1.67 0.98
N VAL A 127 -7.51 -1.07 1.56
CA VAL A 127 -8.40 -0.14 0.86
C VAL A 127 -8.53 1.18 1.60
N LEU A 128 -8.48 2.29 0.86
CA LEU A 128 -8.84 3.60 1.42
C LEU A 128 -10.35 3.67 1.67
N GLU A 129 -10.77 4.16 2.84
CA GLU A 129 -12.18 4.23 3.25
C GLU A 129 -13.11 4.88 2.22
N ASN A 130 -12.60 5.82 1.44
CA ASN A 130 -13.35 6.48 0.36
C ASN A 130 -13.91 5.48 -0.66
N PHE A 131 -13.28 4.32 -0.81
CA PHE A 131 -13.64 3.29 -1.79
C PHE A 131 -14.15 1.99 -1.13
N ALA A 132 -14.24 1.95 0.19
CA ALA A 132 -14.67 0.77 0.93
C ALA A 132 -16.11 0.37 0.62
N HIS A 133 -16.99 1.33 0.25
CA HIS A 133 -18.37 1.04 -0.18
C HIS A 133 -18.41 0.21 -1.47
N THR A 134 -17.54 0.50 -2.45
CA THR A 134 -17.45 -0.29 -3.68
C THR A 134 -16.99 -1.73 -3.38
N LEU A 135 -16.00 -1.87 -2.49
CA LEU A 135 -15.56 -3.20 -2.03
C LEU A 135 -16.69 -3.94 -1.29
N GLN A 136 -17.45 -3.25 -0.43
CA GLN A 136 -18.60 -3.85 0.26
C GLN A 136 -19.60 -4.42 -0.74
N GLU A 137 -19.99 -3.65 -1.77
CA GLU A 137 -20.91 -4.13 -2.79
C GLU A 137 -20.40 -5.36 -3.54
N VAL A 138 -19.10 -5.44 -3.82
CA VAL A 138 -18.48 -6.64 -4.41
C VAL A 138 -18.63 -7.84 -3.49
N LEU A 139 -18.29 -7.69 -2.21
CA LEU A 139 -18.34 -8.78 -1.23
C LEU A 139 -19.78 -9.27 -0.97
N GLU A 140 -20.77 -8.37 -1.00
CA GLU A 140 -22.18 -8.71 -0.86
C GLU A 140 -22.74 -9.45 -2.08
N ARG A 141 -22.29 -9.10 -3.29
CA ARG A 141 -22.70 -9.76 -4.55
C ARG A 141 -22.05 -11.12 -4.73
N ASN A 142 -20.84 -11.29 -4.19
CA ASN A 142 -20.04 -12.49 -4.39
C ASN A 142 -19.50 -13.06 -3.09
N LEU A 143 -20.29 -13.92 -2.46
CA LEU A 143 -19.98 -14.55 -1.18
C LEU A 143 -18.78 -15.53 -1.23
N THR A 144 -18.27 -15.86 -2.43
CA THR A 144 -17.06 -16.68 -2.56
C THR A 144 -15.79 -15.86 -2.40
N LEU A 145 -15.87 -14.53 -2.54
CA LEU A 145 -14.78 -13.60 -2.26
C LEU A 145 -14.78 -13.25 -0.78
N SER A 146 -13.76 -13.66 -0.07
CA SER A 146 -13.60 -13.37 1.36
C SER A 146 -12.18 -12.92 1.72
N PRO A 147 -11.63 -11.89 1.07
CA PRO A 147 -10.32 -11.39 1.43
C PRO A 147 -10.34 -10.77 2.82
N ALA A 148 -9.23 -10.87 3.57
CA ALA A 148 -9.04 -10.06 4.76
C ALA A 148 -9.01 -8.57 4.38
N VAL A 149 -9.83 -7.74 5.03
CA VAL A 149 -9.97 -6.32 4.67
C VAL A 149 -9.24 -5.45 5.68
N ILE A 150 -8.33 -4.63 5.19
CA ILE A 150 -7.58 -3.63 5.96
C ILE A 150 -7.96 -2.26 5.41
N THR A 151 -8.52 -1.40 6.25
CA THR A 151 -8.95 -0.06 5.85
C THR A 151 -7.99 1.00 6.33
N THR A 152 -7.78 2.05 5.55
CA THR A 152 -6.99 3.22 5.93
C THR A 152 -7.74 4.51 5.64
N GLU A 153 -7.49 5.55 6.44
CA GLU A 153 -7.98 6.90 6.23
C GLU A 153 -6.87 7.78 5.61
N VAL A 154 -7.22 8.88 4.96
CA VAL A 154 -6.25 9.76 4.26
C VAL A 154 -5.13 10.23 5.18
N GLY A 155 -5.45 10.54 6.43
CA GLY A 155 -4.53 11.11 7.41
C GLY A 155 -3.73 10.12 8.25
N ASP A 156 -3.96 8.82 8.16
CA ASP A 156 -3.41 7.79 9.08
C ASP A 156 -1.89 7.82 9.28
N MET A 157 -1.14 8.37 8.33
CA MET A 157 0.32 8.51 8.42
C MET A 157 0.76 9.95 8.72
N PHE A 158 -0.15 10.84 9.06
CA PHE A 158 0.18 12.21 9.41
C PHE A 158 0.48 12.33 10.91
N PRO A 159 1.16 13.43 11.36
CA PRO A 159 1.23 13.76 12.77
C PRO A 159 -0.17 13.88 13.39
N MET A 160 -0.35 13.40 14.63
CA MET A 160 -1.64 13.19 15.29
C MET A 160 -2.68 14.33 15.08
N VAL A 161 -2.31 15.57 15.28
CA VAL A 161 -3.23 16.72 15.12
C VAL A 161 -3.68 16.84 13.68
N LYS A 162 -2.76 16.70 12.74
CA LYS A 162 -3.04 16.79 11.30
C LYS A 162 -3.85 15.57 10.82
N GLU A 163 -3.57 14.39 11.34
CA GLU A 163 -4.34 13.17 11.10
C GLU A 163 -5.82 13.40 11.44
N ILE A 164 -6.10 13.81 12.68
CA ILE A 164 -7.47 14.04 13.15
C ILE A 164 -8.18 15.10 12.29
N ILE A 165 -7.55 16.24 12.05
CA ILE A 165 -8.13 17.32 11.25
C ILE A 165 -8.42 16.85 9.83
N THR A 166 -7.49 16.14 9.21
CA THR A 166 -7.64 15.64 7.83
C THR A 166 -8.77 14.63 7.74
N ASN A 167 -8.80 13.63 8.62
CA ASN A 167 -9.80 12.56 8.60
C ASN A 167 -11.21 13.13 8.88
N VAL A 168 -11.35 14.03 9.85
CA VAL A 168 -12.61 14.75 10.11
C VAL A 168 -13.05 15.57 8.89
N ALA A 169 -12.13 16.33 8.28
CA ALA A 169 -12.45 17.14 7.11
C ALA A 169 -12.90 16.31 5.91
N VAL A 170 -12.19 15.20 5.62
CA VAL A 170 -12.52 14.30 4.51
C VAL A 170 -13.87 13.61 4.74
N LYS A 171 -14.11 13.12 5.95
CA LYS A 171 -15.30 12.32 6.29
C LYS A 171 -16.55 13.18 6.48
N TYR A 172 -16.46 14.24 7.25
CA TYR A 172 -17.64 14.99 7.69
C TYR A 172 -17.83 16.33 6.99
N LEU A 173 -16.78 17.07 6.62
CA LEU A 173 -16.92 18.36 5.94
C LEU A 173 -17.06 18.20 4.43
N LYS A 174 -16.25 17.32 3.83
CA LYS A 174 -16.27 17.08 2.38
C LYS A 174 -17.18 15.94 1.95
N HIS A 175 -17.69 15.15 2.89
CA HIS A 175 -18.53 13.98 2.63
C HIS A 175 -17.96 13.03 1.59
N MET A 176 -16.62 12.87 1.57
CA MET A 176 -15.92 12.06 0.58
C MET A 176 -15.83 10.57 0.95
N VAL A 177 -16.32 10.18 2.11
CA VAL A 177 -16.40 8.79 2.57
C VAL A 177 -17.86 8.36 2.63
N PRO A 178 -18.36 7.63 1.62
CA PRO A 178 -19.67 7.00 1.68
C PRO A 178 -19.78 6.06 2.88
N LYS A 179 -21.00 5.85 3.38
CA LYS A 179 -21.23 4.88 4.46
C LYS A 179 -20.86 3.47 3.98
N TRP A 180 -20.12 2.75 4.76
CA TRP A 180 -19.78 1.36 4.53
C TRP A 180 -19.77 0.56 5.83
N LYS A 181 -19.95 -0.76 5.72
CA LYS A 181 -19.88 -1.71 6.85
C LYS A 181 -19.37 -3.06 6.34
N ILE A 182 -18.11 -3.34 6.53
CA ILE A 182 -17.49 -4.63 6.20
C ILE A 182 -17.14 -5.33 7.52
N ALA A 183 -17.76 -6.49 7.76
CA ALA A 183 -17.49 -7.27 8.97
C ALA A 183 -16.03 -7.75 9.00
N GLY A 184 -15.36 -7.59 10.14
CA GLY A 184 -13.97 -8.01 10.31
C GLY A 184 -12.93 -7.10 9.67
N ALA A 185 -13.33 -5.95 9.10
CA ALA A 185 -12.37 -4.96 8.61
C ALA A 185 -11.51 -4.42 9.76
N ILE A 186 -10.21 -4.31 9.52
CA ILE A 186 -9.21 -3.87 10.51
C ILE A 186 -8.58 -2.57 10.04
N ALA A 187 -8.45 -1.59 10.93
CA ALA A 187 -7.78 -0.33 10.62
C ALA A 187 -6.27 -0.55 10.41
N PHE A 188 -5.70 0.10 9.41
CA PHE A 188 -4.28 0.01 9.05
C PHE A 188 -3.35 0.31 10.23
N ASN A 189 -3.69 1.34 11.04
CA ASN A 189 -2.94 1.67 12.24
C ASN A 189 -3.02 0.58 13.34
N ALA A 190 -4.06 -0.24 13.36
CA ALA A 190 -4.16 -1.38 14.27
C ALA A 190 -3.27 -2.54 13.82
N ALA A 191 -3.09 -2.71 12.51
CA ALA A 191 -2.21 -3.74 11.96
C ALA A 191 -0.75 -3.55 12.41
N PHE A 192 -0.25 -2.31 12.50
CA PHE A 192 1.11 -2.06 13.01
C PHE A 192 1.28 -2.46 14.47
N ARG A 193 0.29 -2.15 15.31
CA ARG A 193 0.34 -2.51 16.74
C ARG A 193 0.31 -4.00 16.98
N ALA A 194 -0.29 -4.75 16.08
CA ALA A 194 -0.34 -6.21 16.16
C ALA A 194 0.90 -6.88 15.55
N GLY A 195 1.66 -6.18 14.70
CA GLY A 195 2.89 -6.67 14.07
C GLY A 195 4.19 -6.28 14.76
N SER A 196 4.13 -5.31 15.68
CA SER A 196 5.30 -4.80 16.44
C SER A 196 5.80 -5.71 17.54
#